data_c1d7b578b32d3c2a5e5c65a3d5a91f84
#
_entry.id   c1d7b578b32d3c2a5e5c65a3d5a91f84
#
_cell.length_a   1.000
_cell.length_b   1.000
_cell.length_c   1.000
_cell.angle_alpha   90.00
_cell.angle_beta   90.00
_cell.angle_gamma   90.00
#
_symmetry.space_group_name_H-M   'P 1'
#
loop_
_entity.id
_entity.type
_entity.pdbx_description
1 polymer ?
#
loop_
_entity_poly.entity_id
_entity_poly.type
_entity_poly.pdbx_seq_one_letter_code
_entity_poly.pdbx_strand_id
1 'polypeptide(L)'
;MQEHHTDIDHDHGHVHDEHSHDDDGHEHDHDLEEHEGHGEHGHGGHGHEHGRVDADLYGNRAGLRAVQISTAGMFIVAAIQFAIAGIGGSAGLFADALHNLGDVLTTVALWIAFVIARRAANQRYTYGYHRTEDLAGIFIVLVIIASAVAGAVESILKLTSGAPPTQLPLSMAAALVGVAGNELLAQYKISVGKRINSVPLIADGQHSRIDGLTSLAAFVGLIGVALGLRIADPIAGLVITVVILTVVYSTTRSVLQRLLDAVDSRVVPSIVSIASEVPGVEAVNDVRARWVGHTLHVAMNIEVDAELTLVKAHAIAEEVRHRLFHRVKGLSEAIIHTDPHSHDEDYHQLVAHHTEESQRPVVERWERPHKRAL
;
A
#
# COMPACT_ATOMS: atom_id res chain seq x y z
N MET A 1 -28.83 -21.24 -54.81
CA MET A 1 -28.22 -22.56 -54.67
C MET A 1 -28.16 -22.82 -53.19
N GLN A 2 -29.27 -23.29 -52.62
CA GLN A 2 -29.69 -24.66 -52.34
C GLN A 2 -28.66 -25.32 -51.40
N GLU A 3 -29.04 -25.42 -50.13
CA GLU A 3 -29.74 -26.50 -49.42
C GLU A 3 -28.75 -27.57 -48.90
N HIS A 4 -28.73 -27.78 -47.58
CA HIS A 4 -29.38 -28.92 -46.95
C HIS A 4 -29.30 -28.88 -45.44
N HIS A 5 -30.51 -29.02 -44.85
CA HIS A 5 -30.87 -29.40 -43.50
C HIS A 5 -30.37 -30.84 -43.16
N THR A 6 -30.10 -31.10 -41.91
CA THR A 6 -30.63 -32.29 -41.21
C THR A 6 -30.69 -32.07 -39.70
N ASP A 7 -31.92 -32.02 -39.21
CA ASP A 7 -32.34 -32.21 -37.83
C ASP A 7 -32.20 -33.70 -37.47
N ILE A 8 -31.81 -33.98 -36.22
CA ILE A 8 -32.13 -35.25 -35.57
C ILE A 8 -32.60 -34.95 -34.14
N ASP A 9 -33.92 -34.98 -33.96
CA ASP A 9 -34.61 -35.18 -32.71
C ASP A 9 -34.39 -36.63 -32.18
N HIS A 10 -34.17 -36.76 -30.89
CA HIS A 10 -34.51 -37.96 -30.14
C HIS A 10 -35.10 -37.63 -28.77
N ASP A 11 -36.40 -37.73 -28.73
CA ASP A 11 -37.32 -37.86 -27.59
C ASP A 11 -37.29 -39.27 -27.03
N HIS A 12 -37.24 -39.44 -25.70
CA HIS A 12 -37.69 -40.55 -24.88
C HIS A 12 -37.67 -40.05 -23.44
N GLY A 13 -38.80 -39.82 -22.76
CA GLY A 13 -39.88 -40.74 -22.51
C GLY A 13 -39.81 -41.22 -21.06
N HIS A 14 -40.69 -40.68 -20.24
CA HIS A 14 -41.05 -40.99 -18.83
C HIS A 14 -41.00 -42.46 -18.44
N VAL A 15 -40.67 -42.77 -17.16
CA VAL A 15 -41.42 -43.66 -16.30
C VAL A 15 -41.26 -43.22 -14.84
N HIS A 16 -42.42 -42.97 -14.20
CA HIS A 16 -42.64 -42.88 -12.77
C HIS A 16 -42.76 -44.31 -12.18
N ASP A 17 -42.20 -44.52 -10.98
CA ASP A 17 -42.74 -45.54 -10.05
C ASP A 17 -42.66 -45.02 -8.61
N GLU A 18 -43.86 -44.84 -8.08
CA GLU A 18 -44.14 -44.64 -6.67
C GLU A 18 -44.18 -46.03 -5.98
N HIS A 19 -43.49 -46.17 -4.87
CA HIS A 19 -43.81 -47.17 -3.86
C HIS A 19 -43.76 -46.59 -2.46
N SER A 20 -44.95 -46.41 -1.91
CA SER A 20 -45.27 -46.31 -0.50
C SER A 20 -45.16 -47.67 0.19
N HIS A 21 -44.58 -47.76 1.34
CA HIS A 21 -44.95 -48.76 2.38
C HIS A 21 -44.71 -48.25 3.79
N ASP A 22 -45.70 -48.55 4.57
CA ASP A 22 -46.12 -48.23 5.90
C ASP A 22 -45.17 -48.66 7.03
N ASP A 23 -45.31 -47.90 8.12
CA ASP A 23 -45.29 -48.19 9.55
C ASP A 23 -44.94 -49.62 9.99
N ASP A 24 -44.01 -49.68 10.97
CA ASP A 24 -44.28 -50.42 12.21
C ASP A 24 -43.22 -50.04 13.27
N GLY A 25 -43.70 -49.61 14.43
CA GLY A 25 -42.93 -49.32 15.63
C GLY A 25 -42.48 -50.58 16.37
N HIS A 26 -41.32 -50.49 16.97
CA HIS A 26 -40.95 -51.26 18.15
C HIS A 26 -40.07 -50.47 19.08
N GLU A 27 -40.60 -50.14 20.27
CA GLU A 27 -39.86 -49.78 21.46
C GLU A 27 -39.05 -50.98 21.95
N HIS A 28 -37.78 -50.79 22.24
CA HIS A 28 -37.04 -51.56 23.23
C HIS A 28 -36.01 -50.66 23.94
N ASP A 29 -36.29 -50.47 25.23
CA ASP A 29 -35.30 -50.11 26.24
C ASP A 29 -34.24 -51.23 26.34
N HIS A 30 -32.95 -50.84 26.42
CA HIS A 30 -31.94 -51.52 27.24
C HIS A 30 -30.66 -50.73 27.38
N ASP A 31 -30.39 -50.35 28.59
CA ASP A 31 -29.16 -50.37 29.39
C ASP A 31 -27.78 -49.99 28.81
N LEU A 32 -27.18 -49.13 29.58
CA LEU A 32 -25.82 -48.66 29.69
C LEU A 32 -24.76 -49.78 29.53
N GLU A 33 -23.81 -49.61 28.59
CA GLU A 33 -22.44 -50.06 28.75
C GLU A 33 -21.47 -49.11 28.03
N GLU A 34 -20.48 -48.64 28.78
CA GLU A 34 -19.34 -47.86 28.32
C GLU A 34 -18.46 -48.67 27.37
N HIS A 35 -18.26 -48.20 26.13
CA HIS A 35 -17.13 -48.63 25.32
C HIS A 35 -16.45 -47.40 24.74
N GLU A 36 -15.21 -47.18 25.18
CA GLU A 36 -14.23 -46.33 24.55
C GLU A 36 -14.04 -46.77 23.09
N GLY A 37 -14.50 -45.94 22.16
CA GLY A 37 -14.30 -46.11 20.73
C GLY A 37 -13.52 -44.94 20.19
N HIS A 38 -12.23 -45.18 19.81
CA HIS A 38 -11.42 -44.24 19.09
C HIS A 38 -12.10 -43.85 17.77
N GLY A 39 -12.70 -42.65 17.73
CA GLY A 39 -13.19 -42.04 16.52
C GLY A 39 -12.04 -41.37 15.76
N GLU A 40 -11.71 -41.87 14.59
CA GLU A 40 -10.89 -41.19 13.60
C GLU A 40 -11.55 -39.84 13.24
N HIS A 41 -10.99 -38.77 13.75
CA HIS A 41 -11.32 -37.42 13.31
C HIS A 41 -10.71 -37.18 11.94
N GLY A 42 -11.54 -37.25 10.92
CA GLY A 42 -11.23 -36.73 9.61
C GLY A 42 -10.91 -35.22 9.71
N HIS A 43 -9.64 -34.88 9.60
CA HIS A 43 -9.20 -33.50 9.48
C HIS A 43 -9.65 -32.94 8.13
N GLY A 44 -10.85 -32.36 8.10
CA GLY A 44 -11.21 -31.42 7.08
C GLY A 44 -10.26 -30.23 7.16
N GLY A 45 -9.40 -30.11 6.16
CA GLY A 45 -8.43 -29.01 6.05
C GLY A 45 -9.16 -27.68 5.90
N HIS A 46 -9.43 -27.01 7.01
CA HIS A 46 -9.74 -25.59 7.02
C HIS A 46 -8.42 -24.84 6.87
N GLY A 47 -8.11 -24.45 5.64
CA GLY A 47 -7.04 -23.52 5.36
C GLY A 47 -7.29 -22.23 6.15
N HIS A 48 -6.50 -21.99 7.19
CA HIS A 48 -6.57 -20.78 7.99
C HIS A 48 -6.05 -19.58 7.20
N GLU A 49 -6.94 -18.87 6.53
CA GLU A 49 -6.70 -17.58 5.87
C GLU A 49 -6.58 -16.40 6.88
N HIS A 50 -6.54 -16.67 8.19
CA HIS A 50 -6.73 -15.66 9.23
C HIS A 50 -5.64 -14.58 9.32
N GLY A 51 -4.41 -14.83 8.87
CA GLY A 51 -3.33 -13.82 8.95
C GLY A 51 -3.34 -12.77 7.85
N ARG A 52 -3.81 -13.14 6.64
CA ARG A 52 -3.81 -12.30 5.44
C ARG A 52 -4.88 -11.20 5.50
N VAL A 53 -6.08 -11.58 5.90
CA VAL A 53 -7.25 -10.68 5.94
C VAL A 53 -7.11 -9.60 7.01
N ASP A 54 -6.48 -9.91 8.14
CA ASP A 54 -6.38 -8.99 9.27
C ASP A 54 -5.36 -7.86 9.04
N ALA A 55 -4.21 -8.14 8.43
CA ALA A 55 -3.19 -7.12 8.15
C ALA A 55 -3.67 -6.11 7.10
N ASP A 56 -4.29 -6.59 6.01
CA ASP A 56 -4.85 -5.77 4.94
C ASP A 56 -6.03 -4.93 5.43
N LEU A 57 -6.93 -5.54 6.21
CA LEU A 57 -8.07 -4.86 6.81
C LEU A 57 -7.64 -3.79 7.82
N TYR A 58 -6.61 -4.08 8.63
CA TYR A 58 -6.09 -3.13 9.61
C TYR A 58 -5.43 -1.93 8.91
N GLY A 59 -4.54 -2.17 7.96
CA GLY A 59 -3.85 -1.13 7.20
C GLY A 59 -4.83 -0.22 6.47
N ASN A 60 -5.80 -0.80 5.78
CA ASN A 60 -6.81 -0.05 5.05
C ASN A 60 -7.76 0.74 5.98
N ARG A 61 -8.20 0.16 7.12
CA ARG A 61 -9.05 0.86 8.10
C ARG A 61 -8.30 2.01 8.77
N ALA A 62 -7.02 1.81 9.11
CA ALA A 62 -6.19 2.84 9.71
C ALA A 62 -5.92 3.99 8.73
N GLY A 63 -5.62 3.67 7.46
CA GLY A 63 -5.46 4.63 6.39
C GLY A 63 -6.73 5.46 6.15
N LEU A 64 -7.88 4.79 6.03
CA LEU A 64 -9.16 5.45 5.82
C LEU A 64 -9.51 6.41 6.97
N ARG A 65 -9.32 5.97 8.23
CA ARG A 65 -9.52 6.84 9.40
C ARG A 65 -8.57 8.03 9.40
N ALA A 66 -7.30 7.81 9.06
CA ALA A 66 -6.32 8.89 9.00
C ALA A 66 -6.71 9.95 7.98
N VAL A 67 -7.14 9.53 6.80
CA VAL A 67 -7.60 10.44 5.75
C VAL A 67 -8.86 11.19 6.18
N GLN A 68 -9.86 10.52 6.78
CA GLN A 68 -11.08 11.15 7.28
C GLN A 68 -10.79 12.22 8.35
N ILE A 69 -9.94 11.89 9.35
CA ILE A 69 -9.54 12.82 10.40
C ILE A 69 -8.78 14.00 9.81
N SER A 70 -7.87 13.74 8.85
CA SER A 70 -7.10 14.78 8.20
C SER A 70 -7.97 15.70 7.34
N THR A 71 -8.94 15.15 6.60
CA THR A 71 -9.90 15.95 5.80
C THR A 71 -10.69 16.88 6.71
N ALA A 72 -11.21 16.35 7.82
CA ALA A 72 -11.94 17.17 8.81
C ALA A 72 -11.03 18.25 9.41
N GLY A 73 -9.79 17.90 9.76
CA GLY A 73 -8.82 18.85 10.30
C GLY A 73 -8.45 19.96 9.32
N MET A 74 -8.17 19.61 8.05
CA MET A 74 -7.89 20.61 6.99
C MET A 74 -9.09 21.54 6.76
N PHE A 75 -10.30 20.97 6.78
CA PHE A 75 -11.51 21.79 6.65
C PHE A 75 -11.67 22.77 7.81
N ILE A 76 -11.36 22.36 9.05
CA ILE A 76 -11.36 23.24 10.23
C ILE A 76 -10.33 24.37 10.07
N VAL A 77 -9.10 24.06 9.65
CA VAL A 77 -8.03 25.05 9.41
C VAL A 77 -8.49 26.06 8.35
N ALA A 78 -9.00 25.59 7.21
CA ALA A 78 -9.51 26.44 6.13
C ALA A 78 -10.67 27.33 6.64
N ALA A 79 -11.63 26.77 7.41
CA ALA A 79 -12.74 27.52 7.95
C ALA A 79 -12.30 28.66 8.91
N ILE A 80 -11.30 28.39 9.76
CA ILE A 80 -10.72 29.41 10.64
C ILE A 80 -10.05 30.52 9.80
N GLN A 81 -9.29 30.16 8.78
CA GLN A 81 -8.64 31.13 7.89
C GLN A 81 -9.66 31.95 7.10
N PHE A 82 -10.76 31.35 6.60
CA PHE A 82 -11.86 32.08 5.99
C PHE A 82 -12.52 33.06 6.95
N ALA A 83 -12.74 32.67 8.20
CA ALA A 83 -13.29 33.57 9.23
C ALA A 83 -12.37 34.77 9.48
N ILE A 84 -11.04 34.52 9.60
CA ILE A 84 -10.03 35.58 9.76
C ILE A 84 -10.02 36.50 8.53
N ALA A 85 -10.05 35.93 7.30
CA ALA A 85 -10.08 36.69 6.06
C ALA A 85 -11.33 37.54 5.92
N GLY A 86 -12.50 37.00 6.31
CA GLY A 86 -13.78 37.71 6.28
C GLY A 86 -13.83 38.92 7.25
N ILE A 87 -13.29 38.75 8.47
CA ILE A 87 -13.18 39.84 9.44
C ILE A 87 -12.18 40.90 8.95
N GLY A 88 -11.10 40.47 8.33
CA GLY A 88 -10.04 41.34 7.86
C GLY A 88 -10.33 42.08 6.54
N GLY A 89 -11.29 41.63 5.76
CA GLY A 89 -11.59 42.19 4.43
C GLY A 89 -10.41 42.12 3.43
N SER A 90 -9.44 41.18 3.67
CA SER A 90 -8.23 41.06 2.88
C SER A 90 -8.41 40.03 1.75
N ALA A 91 -8.30 40.48 0.49
CA ALA A 91 -8.36 39.59 -0.66
C ALA A 91 -7.22 38.56 -0.67
N GLY A 92 -6.04 38.92 -0.17
CA GLY A 92 -4.89 38.01 -0.07
C GLY A 92 -5.14 36.87 0.91
N LEU A 93 -5.69 37.15 2.11
CA LEU A 93 -6.08 36.14 3.09
C LEU A 93 -7.19 35.22 2.59
N PHE A 94 -8.14 35.80 1.83
CA PHE A 94 -9.20 35.03 1.20
C PHE A 94 -8.64 34.06 0.15
N ALA A 95 -7.68 34.51 -0.67
CA ALA A 95 -7.01 33.66 -1.65
C ALA A 95 -6.22 32.53 -0.99
N ASP A 96 -5.53 32.79 0.12
CA ASP A 96 -4.79 31.80 0.92
C ASP A 96 -5.75 30.74 1.52
N ALA A 97 -6.88 31.18 2.09
CA ALA A 97 -7.90 30.28 2.62
C ALA A 97 -8.54 29.42 1.51
N LEU A 98 -8.71 29.96 0.28
CA LEU A 98 -9.20 29.22 -0.87
C LEU A 98 -8.18 28.18 -1.36
N HIS A 99 -6.87 28.52 -1.33
CA HIS A 99 -5.80 27.59 -1.62
C HIS A 99 -5.83 26.39 -0.66
N ASN A 100 -5.89 26.65 0.65
CA ASN A 100 -5.95 25.58 1.66
C ASN A 100 -7.24 24.73 1.54
N LEU A 101 -8.34 25.28 1.07
CA LEU A 101 -9.52 24.48 0.72
C LEU A 101 -9.25 23.59 -0.51
N GLY A 102 -8.47 24.06 -1.47
CA GLY A 102 -8.01 23.27 -2.62
C GLY A 102 -7.20 22.06 -2.22
N ASP A 103 -6.37 22.16 -1.17
CA ASP A 103 -5.53 21.09 -0.65
C ASP A 103 -6.34 19.93 -0.04
N VAL A 104 -7.59 20.20 0.37
CA VAL A 104 -8.53 19.15 0.75
C VAL A 104 -8.74 18.15 -0.38
N LEU A 105 -8.63 18.59 -1.65
CA LEU A 105 -8.83 17.72 -2.81
C LEU A 105 -7.79 16.60 -2.90
N THR A 106 -6.54 16.85 -2.49
CA THR A 106 -5.49 15.81 -2.46
C THR A 106 -5.83 14.71 -1.47
N THR A 107 -6.26 15.11 -0.28
CA THR A 107 -6.67 14.19 0.77
C THR A 107 -7.95 13.42 0.38
N VAL A 108 -8.91 14.08 -0.31
CA VAL A 108 -10.11 13.43 -0.85
C VAL A 108 -9.75 12.41 -1.94
N ALA A 109 -8.81 12.73 -2.83
CA ALA A 109 -8.33 11.78 -3.85
C ALA A 109 -7.75 10.52 -3.20
N LEU A 110 -6.96 10.69 -2.14
CA LEU A 110 -6.42 9.56 -1.37
C LEU A 110 -7.52 8.77 -0.66
N TRP A 111 -8.52 9.45 -0.11
CA TRP A 111 -9.69 8.79 0.48
C TRP A 111 -10.42 7.90 -0.52
N ILE A 112 -10.67 8.42 -1.73
CA ILE A 112 -11.28 7.66 -2.83
C ILE A 112 -10.41 6.44 -3.17
N ALA A 113 -9.09 6.60 -3.25
CA ALA A 113 -8.16 5.51 -3.53
C ALA A 113 -8.24 4.39 -2.47
N PHE A 114 -8.26 4.73 -1.19
CA PHE A 114 -8.43 3.75 -0.10
C PHE A 114 -9.79 3.05 -0.14
N VAL A 115 -10.87 3.77 -0.50
CA VAL A 115 -12.20 3.17 -0.67
C VAL A 115 -12.22 2.19 -1.83
N ILE A 116 -11.59 2.53 -2.96
CA ILE A 116 -11.50 1.67 -4.14
C ILE A 116 -10.60 0.46 -3.85
N ALA A 117 -9.47 0.66 -3.17
CA ALA A 117 -8.53 -0.41 -2.79
C ALA A 117 -9.18 -1.53 -1.96
N ARG A 118 -10.28 -1.24 -1.26
CA ARG A 118 -11.06 -2.23 -0.50
C ARG A 118 -11.94 -3.16 -1.34
N ARG A 119 -12.07 -2.88 -2.63
CA ARG A 119 -12.88 -3.74 -3.50
C ARG A 119 -12.18 -5.08 -3.70
N ALA A 120 -12.95 -6.16 -3.59
CA ALA A 120 -12.45 -7.50 -3.84
C ALA A 120 -11.93 -7.66 -5.28
N ALA A 121 -10.95 -8.53 -5.44
CA ALA A 121 -10.49 -8.97 -6.76
C ALA A 121 -11.64 -9.54 -7.59
N ASN A 122 -11.56 -9.39 -8.90
CA ASN A 122 -12.53 -9.95 -9.84
C ASN A 122 -11.80 -10.51 -11.07
N GLN A 123 -12.54 -11.08 -12.03
CA GLN A 123 -11.96 -11.69 -13.23
C GLN A 123 -11.09 -10.75 -14.08
N ARG A 124 -11.35 -9.44 -14.04
CA ARG A 124 -10.57 -8.42 -14.78
C ARG A 124 -9.40 -7.88 -13.95
N TYR A 125 -9.58 -7.75 -12.64
CA TYR A 125 -8.58 -7.22 -11.70
C TYR A 125 -8.25 -8.32 -10.68
N THR A 126 -7.49 -9.30 -11.11
CA THR A 126 -7.20 -10.53 -10.35
C THR A 126 -6.37 -10.27 -9.09
N TYR A 127 -5.55 -9.22 -9.08
CA TYR A 127 -4.79 -8.75 -7.90
C TYR A 127 -5.56 -7.72 -7.05
N GLY A 128 -6.86 -7.49 -7.34
CA GLY A 128 -7.64 -6.45 -6.68
C GLY A 128 -7.30 -5.03 -7.12
N TYR A 129 -7.63 -4.06 -6.27
CA TYR A 129 -7.52 -2.63 -6.61
C TYR A 129 -6.48 -1.88 -5.78
N HIS A 130 -5.57 -2.57 -5.08
CA HIS A 130 -4.58 -1.96 -4.18
C HIS A 130 -3.68 -0.94 -4.87
N ARG A 131 -3.40 -1.09 -6.18
CA ARG A 131 -2.63 -0.13 -6.99
C ARG A 131 -3.29 1.25 -7.13
N THR A 132 -4.58 1.42 -6.77
CA THR A 132 -5.22 2.74 -6.76
C THR A 132 -4.59 3.69 -5.75
N GLU A 133 -3.99 3.17 -4.67
CA GLU A 133 -3.23 3.97 -3.73
C GLU A 133 -1.98 4.57 -4.38
N ASP A 134 -1.27 3.78 -5.19
CA ASP A 134 -0.06 4.24 -5.90
C ASP A 134 -0.41 5.34 -6.92
N LEU A 135 -1.57 5.24 -7.60
CA LEU A 135 -2.07 6.28 -8.50
C LEU A 135 -2.40 7.58 -7.76
N ALA A 136 -2.99 7.50 -6.55
CA ALA A 136 -3.19 8.68 -5.72
C ALA A 136 -1.85 9.31 -5.31
N GLY A 137 -0.81 8.51 -5.06
CA GLY A 137 0.54 8.99 -4.80
C GLY A 137 1.11 9.83 -5.95
N ILE A 138 0.91 9.39 -7.20
CA ILE A 138 1.31 10.17 -8.39
C ILE A 138 0.58 11.51 -8.43
N PHE A 139 -0.75 11.49 -8.24
CA PHE A 139 -1.56 12.69 -8.23
C PHE A 139 -1.10 13.70 -7.16
N ILE A 140 -0.82 13.23 -5.94
CA ILE A 140 -0.30 14.07 -4.86
C ILE A 140 1.05 14.68 -5.23
N VAL A 141 1.97 13.92 -5.82
CA VAL A 141 3.27 14.44 -6.29
C VAL A 141 3.09 15.55 -7.33
N LEU A 142 2.17 15.37 -8.28
CA LEU A 142 1.88 16.40 -9.28
C LEU A 142 1.33 17.69 -8.65
N VAL A 143 0.44 17.57 -7.64
CA VAL A 143 -0.07 18.73 -6.90
C VAL A 143 1.05 19.42 -6.13
N ILE A 144 1.93 18.68 -5.45
CA ILE A 144 3.08 19.27 -4.74
C ILE A 144 4.00 20.04 -5.71
N ILE A 145 4.28 19.48 -6.89
CA ILE A 145 5.09 20.16 -7.91
C ILE A 145 4.40 21.44 -8.38
N ALA A 146 3.11 21.38 -8.67
CA ALA A 146 2.32 22.55 -9.08
C ALA A 146 2.33 23.65 -8.00
N SER A 147 2.14 23.28 -6.73
CA SER A 147 2.21 24.20 -5.57
C SER A 147 3.60 24.83 -5.42
N ALA A 148 4.66 24.06 -5.60
CA ALA A 148 6.03 24.57 -5.55
C ALA A 148 6.29 25.62 -6.64
N VAL A 149 5.85 25.35 -7.88
CA VAL A 149 5.96 26.29 -9.01
C VAL A 149 5.13 27.55 -8.75
N ALA A 150 3.89 27.42 -8.27
CA ALA A 150 3.03 28.55 -7.95
C ALA A 150 3.66 29.46 -6.88
N GLY A 151 4.19 28.87 -5.79
CA GLY A 151 4.89 29.61 -4.72
C GLY A 151 6.15 30.35 -5.21
N ALA A 152 6.93 29.70 -6.09
CA ALA A 152 8.09 30.33 -6.71
C ALA A 152 7.69 31.55 -7.57
N VAL A 153 6.68 31.39 -8.42
CA VAL A 153 6.16 32.47 -9.29
C VAL A 153 5.62 33.63 -8.45
N GLU A 154 4.82 33.34 -7.42
CA GLU A 154 4.29 34.36 -6.51
C GLU A 154 5.41 35.13 -5.80
N SER A 155 6.44 34.44 -5.29
CA SER A 155 7.58 35.09 -4.63
C SER A 155 8.34 36.01 -5.57
N ILE A 156 8.55 35.62 -6.84
CA ILE A 156 9.19 36.45 -7.87
C ILE A 156 8.32 37.67 -8.21
N LEU A 157 7.01 37.48 -8.37
CA LEU A 157 6.08 38.58 -8.66
C LEU A 157 6.02 39.58 -7.50
N LYS A 158 6.01 39.14 -6.25
CA LYS A 158 6.12 40.03 -5.05
C LYS A 158 7.43 40.78 -5.00
N LEU A 159 8.55 40.17 -5.37
CA LEU A 159 9.84 40.80 -5.43
C LEU A 159 9.87 41.95 -6.42
N THR A 160 9.19 41.77 -7.57
CA THR A 160 9.16 42.77 -8.66
C THR A 160 8.10 43.88 -8.45
N SER A 161 6.98 43.57 -7.85
CA SER A 161 5.85 44.48 -7.64
C SER A 161 6.06 45.45 -6.44
N GLY A 162 6.80 45.02 -5.44
CA GLY A 162 7.09 45.81 -4.24
C GLY A 162 5.85 46.19 -3.39
N ALA A 163 4.70 45.54 -3.64
CA ALA A 163 3.45 45.86 -2.95
C ALA A 163 3.54 45.41 -1.47
N PRO A 164 3.27 46.32 -0.51
CA PRO A 164 3.28 45.94 0.89
C PRO A 164 2.06 45.06 1.22
N PRO A 165 2.19 44.10 2.15
CA PRO A 165 1.05 43.30 2.63
C PRO A 165 0.02 44.20 3.34
N THR A 166 -1.26 44.00 3.04
CA THR A 166 -2.37 44.67 3.73
C THR A 166 -2.71 43.92 5.03
N GLN A 167 -3.04 44.65 6.10
CA GLN A 167 -3.49 44.09 7.39
C GLN A 167 -2.50 43.07 8.05
N LEU A 168 -1.29 43.54 8.31
CA LEU A 168 -0.19 42.77 8.85
C LEU A 168 -0.52 41.84 10.04
N PRO A 169 -1.21 42.34 11.14
CA PRO A 169 -1.52 41.48 12.28
C PRO A 169 -2.44 40.29 11.93
N LEU A 170 -3.39 40.49 11.04
CA LEU A 170 -4.32 39.47 10.63
C LEU A 170 -3.64 38.41 9.72
N SER A 171 -2.77 38.86 8.82
CA SER A 171 -1.94 37.99 7.99
C SER A 171 -1.01 37.11 8.84
N MET A 172 -0.40 37.70 9.88
CA MET A 172 0.42 36.94 10.83
C MET A 172 -0.39 35.89 11.63
N ALA A 173 -1.61 36.24 12.06
CA ALA A 173 -2.48 35.30 12.76
C ALA A 173 -2.91 34.14 11.85
N ALA A 174 -3.30 34.42 10.60
CA ALA A 174 -3.64 33.40 9.61
C ALA A 174 -2.44 32.47 9.30
N ALA A 175 -1.24 33.05 9.15
CA ALA A 175 -0.02 32.27 8.94
C ALA A 175 0.27 31.34 10.13
N LEU A 176 0.11 31.79 11.38
CA LEU A 176 0.28 30.95 12.57
C LEU A 176 -0.72 29.78 12.62
N VAL A 177 -1.99 30.03 12.27
CA VAL A 177 -3.00 28.97 12.17
C VAL A 177 -2.59 27.97 11.09
N GLY A 178 -2.09 28.43 9.94
CA GLY A 178 -1.58 27.58 8.87
C GLY A 178 -0.40 26.72 9.33
N VAL A 179 0.60 27.31 10.00
CA VAL A 179 1.76 26.56 10.55
C VAL A 179 1.29 25.47 11.51
N ALA A 180 0.50 25.82 12.53
CA ALA A 180 0.11 24.88 13.57
C ALA A 180 -0.80 23.78 13.00
N GLY A 181 -1.80 24.13 12.21
CA GLY A 181 -2.77 23.21 11.65
C GLY A 181 -2.11 22.22 10.68
N ASN A 182 -1.37 22.73 9.71
CA ASN A 182 -0.75 21.90 8.68
C ASN A 182 0.36 21.00 9.24
N GLU A 183 1.19 21.48 10.21
CA GLU A 183 2.23 20.63 10.80
C GLU A 183 1.65 19.52 11.68
N LEU A 184 0.58 19.80 12.47
CA LEU A 184 -0.10 18.77 13.24
C LEU A 184 -0.70 17.68 12.33
N LEU A 185 -1.36 18.07 11.24
CA LEU A 185 -1.92 17.15 10.26
C LEU A 185 -0.82 16.38 9.52
N ALA A 186 0.28 17.04 9.16
CA ALA A 186 1.43 16.41 8.53
C ALA A 186 2.04 15.32 9.40
N GLN A 187 2.31 15.61 10.67
CA GLN A 187 2.85 14.64 11.62
C GLN A 187 1.91 13.44 11.78
N TYR A 188 0.61 13.68 11.88
CA TYR A 188 -0.39 12.63 12.00
C TYR A 188 -0.42 11.74 10.76
N LYS A 189 -0.55 12.32 9.55
CA LYS A 189 -0.57 11.60 8.26
C LYS A 189 0.72 10.77 8.07
N ILE A 190 1.89 11.37 8.30
CA ILE A 190 3.18 10.71 8.14
C ILE A 190 3.34 9.56 9.16
N SER A 191 2.93 9.78 10.41
CA SER A 191 3.02 8.74 11.45
C SER A 191 2.15 7.53 11.11
N VAL A 192 0.90 7.75 10.72
CA VAL A 192 0.01 6.66 10.31
C VAL A 192 0.52 6.01 9.02
N GLY A 193 0.90 6.80 8.01
CA GLY A 193 1.43 6.31 6.73
C GLY A 193 2.64 5.40 6.92
N LYS A 194 3.59 5.76 7.79
CA LYS A 194 4.73 4.90 8.16
C LYS A 194 4.29 3.61 8.84
N ARG A 195 3.27 3.66 9.69
CA ARG A 195 2.78 2.49 10.43
C ARG A 195 2.13 1.46 9.51
N ILE A 196 1.34 1.93 8.53
CA ILE A 196 0.65 1.08 7.56
C ILE A 196 1.44 0.90 6.26
N ASN A 197 2.63 1.49 6.15
CA ASN A 197 3.50 1.44 4.98
C ASN A 197 2.88 2.01 3.68
N SER A 198 2.01 3.02 3.83
CA SER A 198 1.38 3.72 2.70
C SER A 198 2.21 4.91 2.26
N VAL A 199 2.92 4.77 1.13
CA VAL A 199 3.69 5.87 0.52
C VAL A 199 2.78 7.04 0.11
N PRO A 200 1.59 6.84 -0.47
CA PRO A 200 0.69 7.95 -0.79
C PRO A 200 0.23 8.75 0.43
N LEU A 201 -0.06 8.10 1.57
CA LEU A 201 -0.42 8.81 2.80
C LEU A 201 0.76 9.60 3.38
N ILE A 202 1.99 9.06 3.26
CA ILE A 202 3.21 9.81 3.61
C ILE A 202 3.39 11.01 2.69
N ALA A 203 3.16 10.84 1.37
CA ALA A 203 3.25 11.93 0.38
C ALA A 203 2.24 13.05 0.68
N ASP A 204 0.98 12.70 0.98
CA ASP A 204 -0.06 13.65 1.39
C ASP A 204 0.30 14.36 2.71
N GLY A 205 0.93 13.66 3.65
CA GLY A 205 1.49 14.27 4.86
C GLY A 205 2.65 15.22 4.58
N GLN A 206 3.53 14.91 3.62
CA GLN A 206 4.59 15.82 3.18
C GLN A 206 4.04 17.06 2.47
N HIS A 207 2.97 16.91 1.69
CA HIS A 207 2.25 18.05 1.12
C HIS A 207 1.76 19.01 2.22
N SER A 208 1.02 18.51 3.20
CA SER A 208 0.60 19.34 4.36
C SER A 208 1.77 19.98 5.10
N ARG A 209 2.93 19.31 5.21
CA ARG A 209 4.15 19.90 5.79
C ARG A 209 4.68 21.05 4.96
N ILE A 210 4.68 20.92 3.62
CA ILE A 210 5.08 21.99 2.72
C ILE A 210 4.21 23.22 2.93
N ASP A 211 2.88 23.05 3.06
CA ASP A 211 1.94 24.15 3.29
C ASP A 211 2.22 24.83 4.65
N GLY A 212 2.52 24.03 5.68
CA GLY A 212 2.96 24.52 6.98
C GLY A 212 4.25 25.32 6.92
N LEU A 213 5.24 24.84 6.18
CA LEU A 213 6.53 25.55 5.97
C LEU A 213 6.35 26.81 5.14
N THR A 214 5.48 26.81 4.14
CA THR A 214 5.14 28.01 3.36
C THR A 214 4.49 29.07 4.24
N SER A 215 3.53 28.66 5.11
CA SER A 215 2.92 29.54 6.11
C SER A 215 3.95 30.06 7.12
N LEU A 216 4.95 29.26 7.52
CA LEU A 216 6.03 29.69 8.41
C LEU A 216 6.93 30.72 7.72
N ALA A 217 7.29 30.51 6.46
CA ALA A 217 8.08 31.47 5.70
C ALA A 217 7.35 32.81 5.54
N ALA A 218 6.05 32.73 5.22
CA ALA A 218 5.19 33.93 5.17
C ALA A 218 5.18 34.66 6.53
N PHE A 219 5.01 33.94 7.64
CA PHE A 219 5.02 34.52 8.99
C PHE A 219 6.36 35.23 9.30
N VAL A 220 7.50 34.59 9.01
CA VAL A 220 8.84 35.17 9.20
C VAL A 220 9.04 36.37 8.28
N GLY A 221 8.60 36.28 7.02
CA GLY A 221 8.63 37.38 6.07
C GLY A 221 7.84 38.60 6.55
N LEU A 222 6.61 38.38 7.10
CA LEU A 222 5.77 39.41 7.66
C LEU A 222 6.41 40.09 8.90
N ILE A 223 7.13 39.33 9.74
CA ILE A 223 7.93 39.93 10.83
C ILE A 223 8.98 40.86 10.25
N GLY A 224 9.72 40.46 9.21
CA GLY A 224 10.70 41.29 8.53
C GLY A 224 10.08 42.59 7.98
N VAL A 225 8.90 42.49 7.37
CA VAL A 225 8.15 43.67 6.90
C VAL A 225 7.76 44.59 8.05
N ALA A 226 7.30 44.02 9.19
CA ALA A 226 7.01 44.80 10.42
C ALA A 226 8.21 45.58 10.95
N LEU A 227 9.44 45.04 10.73
CA LEU A 227 10.68 45.66 11.09
C LEU A 227 11.22 46.65 10.01
N GLY A 228 10.45 46.90 8.94
CA GLY A 228 10.76 47.83 7.87
C GLY A 228 11.51 47.23 6.67
N LEU A 229 11.73 45.91 6.67
CA LEU A 229 12.44 45.20 5.60
C LEU A 229 11.44 44.70 4.54
N ARG A 230 11.06 45.55 3.58
CA ARG A 230 10.02 45.22 2.55
C ARG A 230 10.34 44.01 1.69
N ILE A 231 11.60 43.64 1.52
CA ILE A 231 12.06 42.52 0.73
C ILE A 231 12.08 41.20 1.52
N ALA A 232 11.79 41.22 2.83
CA ALA A 232 11.88 40.05 3.69
C ALA A 232 10.85 38.96 3.30
N ASP A 233 9.63 39.33 2.98
CA ASP A 233 8.57 38.37 2.57
C ASP A 233 8.90 37.63 1.24
N PRO A 234 9.24 38.32 0.12
CA PRO A 234 9.68 37.63 -1.09
C PRO A 234 10.94 36.78 -0.91
N ILE A 235 11.92 37.23 -0.12
CA ILE A 235 13.13 36.43 0.13
C ILE A 235 12.79 35.18 0.92
N ALA A 236 11.97 35.27 1.95
CA ALA A 236 11.49 34.13 2.72
C ALA A 236 10.77 33.11 1.82
N GLY A 237 9.93 33.58 0.88
CA GLY A 237 9.26 32.75 -0.11
C GLY A 237 10.21 32.02 -1.05
N LEU A 238 11.29 32.66 -1.51
CA LEU A 238 12.31 32.01 -2.34
C LEU A 238 13.13 30.99 -1.56
N VAL A 239 13.51 31.29 -0.32
CA VAL A 239 14.26 30.37 0.53
C VAL A 239 13.43 29.10 0.79
N ILE A 240 12.15 29.25 1.13
CA ILE A 240 11.30 28.08 1.37
C ILE A 240 11.07 27.27 0.08
N THR A 241 11.00 27.91 -1.09
CA THR A 241 10.89 27.21 -2.37
C THR A 241 12.06 26.23 -2.56
N VAL A 242 13.28 26.61 -2.20
CA VAL A 242 14.45 25.71 -2.27
C VAL A 242 14.29 24.53 -1.31
N VAL A 243 13.79 24.77 -0.09
CA VAL A 243 13.51 23.69 0.88
C VAL A 243 12.44 22.75 0.34
N ILE A 244 11.36 23.29 -0.25
CA ILE A 244 10.27 22.50 -0.85
C ILE A 244 10.82 21.59 -1.96
N LEU A 245 11.73 22.06 -2.80
CA LEU A 245 12.33 21.25 -3.87
C LEU A 245 13.00 19.97 -3.34
N THR A 246 13.60 20.01 -2.15
CA THR A 246 14.19 18.81 -1.52
C THR A 246 13.12 17.80 -1.11
N VAL A 247 11.99 18.27 -0.59
CA VAL A 247 10.84 17.43 -0.22
C VAL A 247 10.17 16.84 -1.47
N VAL A 248 9.96 17.67 -2.51
CA VAL A 248 9.46 17.23 -3.82
C VAL A 248 10.33 16.10 -4.38
N TYR A 249 11.64 16.28 -4.39
CA TYR A 249 12.58 15.27 -4.88
C TYR A 249 12.46 13.94 -4.11
N SER A 250 12.50 14.00 -2.77
CA SER A 250 12.43 12.81 -1.92
C SER A 250 11.09 12.08 -2.06
N THR A 251 9.97 12.82 -2.11
CA THR A 251 8.63 12.27 -2.26
C THR A 251 8.43 11.65 -3.64
N THR A 252 8.83 12.36 -4.70
CA THR A 252 8.78 11.85 -6.08
C THR A 252 9.58 10.56 -6.22
N ARG A 253 10.82 10.55 -5.69
CA ARG A 253 11.68 9.36 -5.69
C ARG A 253 10.97 8.17 -5.00
N SER A 254 10.37 8.40 -3.83
CA SER A 254 9.69 7.34 -3.06
C SER A 254 8.49 6.76 -3.83
N VAL A 255 7.69 7.63 -4.47
CA VAL A 255 6.53 7.20 -5.28
C VAL A 255 7.01 6.43 -6.52
N LEU A 256 8.03 6.94 -7.24
CA LEU A 256 8.59 6.26 -8.41
C LEU A 256 9.22 4.91 -8.06
N GLN A 257 9.96 4.82 -6.97
CA GLN A 257 10.52 3.54 -6.50
C GLN A 257 9.40 2.53 -6.23
N ARG A 258 8.29 2.97 -5.65
CA ARG A 258 7.13 2.11 -5.40
C ARG A 258 6.48 1.61 -6.69
N LEU A 259 6.34 2.49 -7.69
CA LEU A 259 5.81 2.13 -9.01
C LEU A 259 6.71 1.16 -9.80
N LEU A 260 8.03 1.26 -9.57
CA LEU A 260 9.03 0.38 -10.16
C LEU A 260 9.27 -0.90 -9.34
N ASP A 261 8.36 -1.23 -8.42
CA ASP A 261 8.42 -2.41 -7.57
C ASP A 261 9.67 -2.49 -6.67
N ALA A 262 10.32 -1.34 -6.37
CA ALA A 262 11.46 -1.33 -5.49
C ALA A 262 11.06 -1.59 -4.03
N VAL A 263 11.89 -2.37 -3.34
CA VAL A 263 11.81 -2.65 -1.90
C VAL A 263 13.07 -2.16 -1.18
N ASP A 264 12.99 -2.00 0.15
CA ASP A 264 14.21 -1.72 0.94
C ASP A 264 15.23 -2.84 0.76
N SER A 265 16.50 -2.48 0.60
CA SER A 265 17.60 -3.42 0.35
C SER A 265 17.75 -4.53 1.40
N ARG A 266 17.15 -4.37 2.59
CA ARG A 266 17.15 -5.36 3.68
C ARG A 266 16.04 -6.38 3.58
N VAL A 267 14.99 -6.13 2.77
CA VAL A 267 13.81 -7.01 2.69
C VAL A 267 14.16 -8.35 2.08
N VAL A 268 14.80 -8.36 0.92
CA VAL A 268 15.17 -9.61 0.22
C VAL A 268 16.15 -10.46 1.05
N PRO A 269 17.26 -9.93 1.59
CA PRO A 269 18.13 -10.71 2.46
C PRO A 269 17.44 -11.27 3.71
N SER A 270 16.50 -10.52 4.28
CA SER A 270 15.71 -10.99 5.43
C SER A 270 14.81 -12.17 5.07
N ILE A 271 14.14 -12.11 3.90
CA ILE A 271 13.30 -13.20 3.38
C ILE A 271 14.15 -14.45 3.17
N VAL A 272 15.30 -14.31 2.50
CA VAL A 272 16.25 -15.41 2.26
C VAL A 272 16.70 -16.06 3.58
N SER A 273 17.10 -15.24 4.56
CA SER A 273 17.51 -15.75 5.88
C SER A 273 16.41 -16.55 6.56
N ILE A 274 15.16 -16.03 6.57
CA ILE A 274 14.02 -16.71 7.20
C ILE A 274 13.72 -18.04 6.51
N ALA A 275 13.73 -18.08 5.18
CA ALA A 275 13.46 -19.29 4.42
C ALA A 275 14.55 -20.34 4.61
N SER A 276 15.82 -19.93 4.61
CA SER A 276 16.97 -20.83 4.80
C SER A 276 17.05 -21.43 6.21
N GLU A 277 16.38 -20.85 7.22
CA GLU A 277 16.29 -21.41 8.57
C GLU A 277 15.33 -22.61 8.66
N VAL A 278 14.48 -22.82 7.64
CA VAL A 278 13.52 -23.94 7.66
C VAL A 278 14.24 -25.25 7.37
N PRO A 279 14.10 -26.28 8.22
CA PRO A 279 14.69 -27.59 7.97
C PRO A 279 14.18 -28.20 6.65
N GLY A 280 15.07 -28.69 5.83
CA GLY A 280 14.75 -29.30 4.52
C GLY A 280 14.83 -28.31 3.35
N VAL A 281 15.04 -27.03 3.59
CA VAL A 281 15.39 -26.07 2.54
C VAL A 281 16.90 -26.14 2.29
N GLU A 282 17.33 -26.53 1.10
CA GLU A 282 18.74 -26.64 0.70
C GLU A 282 19.24 -25.32 0.08
N ALA A 283 18.44 -24.69 -0.78
CA ALA A 283 18.76 -23.39 -1.37
C ALA A 283 17.50 -22.53 -1.51
N VAL A 284 17.72 -21.23 -1.67
CA VAL A 284 16.67 -20.23 -1.94
C VAL A 284 17.07 -19.43 -3.16
N ASN A 285 16.19 -19.36 -4.16
CA ASN A 285 16.46 -18.74 -5.45
C ASN A 285 15.33 -17.80 -5.85
N ASP A 286 15.58 -16.93 -6.85
CA ASP A 286 14.59 -16.07 -7.53
C ASP A 286 13.67 -15.30 -6.58
N VAL A 287 14.21 -14.79 -5.48
CA VAL A 287 13.41 -14.02 -4.51
C VAL A 287 13.02 -12.69 -5.12
N ARG A 288 11.74 -12.50 -5.33
CA ARG A 288 11.13 -11.28 -5.83
C ARG A 288 10.15 -10.75 -4.81
N ALA A 289 10.29 -9.49 -4.45
CA ALA A 289 9.39 -8.82 -3.52
C ALA A 289 8.93 -7.50 -4.11
N ARG A 290 7.65 -7.18 -3.95
CA ARG A 290 7.09 -5.91 -4.39
C ARG A 290 5.99 -5.45 -3.46
N TRP A 291 5.82 -4.15 -3.40
CA TRP A 291 4.68 -3.56 -2.72
C TRP A 291 3.51 -3.38 -3.69
N VAL A 292 2.31 -3.68 -3.24
CA VAL A 292 1.06 -3.42 -3.95
C VAL A 292 0.16 -2.61 -3.00
N GLY A 293 0.09 -1.30 -3.21
CA GLY A 293 -0.44 -0.41 -2.18
C GLY A 293 0.36 -0.53 -0.89
N HIS A 294 -0.26 -0.83 0.23
CA HIS A 294 0.38 -0.97 1.55
C HIS A 294 0.78 -2.41 1.90
N THR A 295 0.59 -3.38 0.99
CA THR A 295 0.85 -4.80 1.21
C THR A 295 2.08 -5.29 0.45
N LEU A 296 2.87 -6.19 1.06
CA LEU A 296 4.04 -6.80 0.47
C LEU A 296 3.67 -8.16 -0.15
N HIS A 297 4.04 -8.36 -1.41
CA HIS A 297 3.92 -9.62 -2.12
C HIS A 297 5.31 -10.19 -2.38
N VAL A 298 5.48 -11.48 -2.14
CA VAL A 298 6.73 -12.20 -2.33
C VAL A 298 6.50 -13.39 -3.24
N ALA A 299 7.41 -13.61 -4.17
CA ALA A 299 7.54 -14.83 -4.94
C ALA A 299 8.98 -15.33 -4.84
N MET A 300 9.18 -16.61 -4.65
CA MET A 300 10.51 -17.21 -4.50
C MET A 300 10.49 -18.68 -4.85
N ASN A 301 11.69 -19.21 -5.17
CA ASN A 301 11.91 -20.63 -5.33
C ASN A 301 12.72 -21.15 -4.15
N ILE A 302 12.38 -22.33 -3.66
CA ILE A 302 13.17 -23.08 -2.69
C ILE A 302 13.59 -24.41 -3.32
N GLU A 303 14.81 -24.84 -3.05
CA GLU A 303 15.27 -26.18 -3.40
C GLU A 303 15.17 -27.10 -2.18
N VAL A 304 14.66 -28.30 -2.40
CA VAL A 304 14.54 -29.35 -1.39
C VAL A 304 15.08 -30.66 -1.93
N ASP A 305 15.38 -31.63 -1.07
CA ASP A 305 15.87 -32.95 -1.48
C ASP A 305 14.98 -33.58 -2.56
N ALA A 306 15.56 -33.97 -3.69
CA ALA A 306 14.89 -34.55 -4.84
C ALA A 306 14.14 -35.87 -4.55
N GLU A 307 14.57 -36.60 -3.51
CA GLU A 307 13.95 -37.86 -3.11
C GLU A 307 12.70 -37.68 -2.21
N LEU A 308 12.35 -36.45 -1.87
CA LEU A 308 11.14 -36.17 -1.07
C LEU A 308 9.88 -36.43 -1.87
N THR A 309 8.87 -36.97 -1.18
CA THR A 309 7.52 -37.02 -1.75
C THR A 309 6.96 -35.60 -1.91
N LEU A 310 6.09 -35.39 -2.89
CA LEU A 310 5.44 -34.10 -3.13
C LEU A 310 4.77 -33.54 -1.85
N VAL A 311 4.15 -34.40 -1.03
CA VAL A 311 3.50 -34.01 0.23
C VAL A 311 4.52 -33.44 1.23
N LYS A 312 5.70 -34.04 1.36
CA LYS A 312 6.76 -33.55 2.25
C LYS A 312 7.37 -32.26 1.74
N ALA A 313 7.66 -32.18 0.44
CA ALA A 313 8.16 -30.96 -0.18
C ALA A 313 7.18 -29.78 -0.02
N HIS A 314 5.88 -30.04 -0.23
CA HIS A 314 4.83 -29.04 0.00
C HIS A 314 4.76 -28.59 1.48
N ALA A 315 4.90 -29.52 2.44
CA ALA A 315 4.91 -29.18 3.86
C ALA A 315 6.08 -28.24 4.24
N ILE A 316 7.25 -28.43 3.62
CA ILE A 316 8.40 -27.51 3.79
C ILE A 316 8.07 -26.12 3.23
N ALA A 317 7.48 -26.03 2.04
CA ALA A 317 7.06 -24.75 1.45
C ALA A 317 6.02 -24.03 2.33
N GLU A 318 5.05 -24.76 2.91
CA GLU A 318 4.07 -24.18 3.83
C GLU A 318 4.70 -23.70 5.15
N GLU A 319 5.71 -24.41 5.68
CA GLU A 319 6.45 -23.94 6.85
C GLU A 319 7.26 -22.66 6.54
N VAL A 320 7.89 -22.58 5.35
CA VAL A 320 8.55 -21.34 4.90
C VAL A 320 7.52 -20.22 4.83
N ARG A 321 6.37 -20.45 4.18
CA ARG A 321 5.29 -19.47 4.07
C ARG A 321 4.82 -18.99 5.42
N HIS A 322 4.58 -19.91 6.36
CA HIS A 322 4.15 -19.63 7.72
C HIS A 322 5.15 -18.71 8.46
N ARG A 323 6.45 -19.05 8.42
CA ARG A 323 7.48 -18.22 9.06
C ARG A 323 7.60 -16.84 8.45
N LEU A 324 7.49 -16.73 7.12
CA LEU A 324 7.50 -15.44 6.44
C LEU A 324 6.33 -14.56 6.91
N PHE A 325 5.10 -15.09 7.01
CA PHE A 325 3.96 -14.34 7.51
C PHE A 325 4.15 -13.82 8.94
N HIS A 326 4.82 -14.57 9.80
CA HIS A 326 5.08 -14.15 11.18
C HIS A 326 6.23 -13.14 11.31
N ARG A 327 7.23 -13.21 10.44
CA ARG A 327 8.49 -12.45 10.61
C ARG A 327 8.65 -11.29 9.64
N VAL A 328 7.95 -11.29 8.50
CA VAL A 328 8.02 -10.23 7.48
C VAL A 328 6.84 -9.28 7.62
N LYS A 329 7.12 -8.05 8.02
CA LYS A 329 6.08 -7.05 8.24
C LYS A 329 5.39 -6.63 6.94
N GLY A 330 4.06 -6.64 6.96
CA GLY A 330 3.24 -6.20 5.81
C GLY A 330 3.10 -7.25 4.71
N LEU A 331 3.61 -8.48 4.92
CA LEU A 331 3.45 -9.57 3.97
C LEU A 331 1.97 -9.96 3.87
N SER A 332 1.43 -9.93 2.67
CA SER A 332 0.05 -10.29 2.35
C SER A 332 -0.01 -11.54 1.46
N GLU A 333 1.02 -11.77 0.65
CA GLU A 333 1.09 -12.91 -0.24
C GLU A 333 2.52 -13.45 -0.33
N ALA A 334 2.65 -14.78 -0.23
CA ALA A 334 3.90 -15.48 -0.49
C ALA A 334 3.62 -16.66 -1.41
N ILE A 335 4.17 -16.62 -2.62
CA ILE A 335 4.16 -17.72 -3.59
C ILE A 335 5.51 -18.38 -3.50
N ILE A 336 5.53 -19.67 -3.16
CA ILE A 336 6.76 -20.45 -3.01
C ILE A 336 6.70 -21.59 -4.02
N HIS A 337 7.60 -21.55 -5.00
CA HIS A 337 7.86 -22.66 -5.90
C HIS A 337 8.89 -23.59 -5.27
N THR A 338 8.69 -24.88 -5.43
CA THR A 338 9.59 -25.90 -4.85
C THR A 338 10.26 -26.67 -5.97
N ASP A 339 11.58 -26.57 -6.04
CA ASP A 339 12.43 -27.25 -6.99
C ASP A 339 13.20 -28.39 -6.32
N PRO A 340 13.46 -29.50 -7.00
CA PRO A 340 14.35 -30.53 -6.49
C PRO A 340 15.79 -30.00 -6.49
N HIS A 341 16.52 -30.23 -5.38
CA HIS A 341 17.94 -29.90 -5.30
C HIS A 341 18.75 -30.94 -6.06
N SER A 342 19.49 -30.53 -7.09
CA SER A 342 20.37 -31.38 -7.87
C SER A 342 21.66 -30.64 -8.17
N HIS A 343 22.79 -31.39 -8.08
CA HIS A 343 24.10 -30.89 -8.48
C HIS A 343 24.38 -31.11 -9.98
N ASP A 344 23.68 -32.05 -10.62
CA ASP A 344 24.01 -32.53 -11.96
C ASP A 344 22.91 -32.34 -13.01
N GLU A 345 21.67 -32.07 -12.61
CA GLU A 345 20.53 -31.95 -13.52
C GLU A 345 19.89 -30.54 -13.43
N ASP A 346 19.78 -29.91 -14.59
CA ASP A 346 18.99 -28.68 -14.74
C ASP A 346 17.55 -29.06 -15.13
N TYR A 347 16.63 -29.05 -14.16
CA TYR A 347 15.22 -29.38 -14.38
C TYR A 347 14.48 -28.33 -15.21
N HIS A 348 15.09 -27.18 -15.49
CA HIS A 348 14.52 -26.11 -16.30
C HIS A 348 14.93 -26.12 -17.77
N GLN A 349 15.63 -27.18 -18.24
CA GLN A 349 16.13 -27.29 -19.61
C GLN A 349 15.02 -27.14 -20.67
N LEU A 350 13.79 -27.59 -20.41
CA LEU A 350 12.68 -27.48 -21.34
C LEU A 350 12.37 -26.04 -21.76
N VAL A 351 12.61 -25.07 -20.88
CA VAL A 351 12.34 -23.64 -21.12
C VAL A 351 13.61 -22.82 -21.34
N ALA A 352 14.78 -23.44 -21.23
CA ALA A 352 16.07 -22.73 -21.33
C ALA A 352 16.25 -21.98 -22.67
N HIS A 353 15.67 -22.50 -23.75
CA HIS A 353 15.71 -21.88 -25.09
C HIS A 353 14.81 -20.63 -25.22
N HIS A 354 13.91 -20.38 -24.24
CA HIS A 354 13.08 -19.18 -24.16
C HIS A 354 13.68 -18.10 -23.26
N THR A 355 14.70 -18.45 -22.47
CA THR A 355 15.41 -17.48 -21.63
C THR A 355 16.61 -16.94 -22.39
N GLU A 356 16.48 -15.76 -23.00
CA GLU A 356 17.65 -15.03 -23.50
C GLU A 356 18.59 -14.71 -22.32
N GLU A 357 19.88 -14.72 -22.59
CA GLU A 357 20.94 -14.48 -21.58
C GLU A 357 20.77 -13.13 -20.85
N SER A 358 20.11 -12.16 -21.49
CA SER A 358 19.74 -10.86 -20.94
C SER A 358 18.61 -10.89 -19.91
N GLN A 359 17.85 -12.00 -19.81
CA GLN A 359 16.72 -12.16 -18.88
C GLN A 359 17.06 -12.97 -17.64
N ARG A 360 18.32 -13.42 -17.49
CA ARG A 360 18.75 -14.06 -16.25
C ARG A 360 18.57 -13.06 -15.11
N PRO A 361 17.75 -13.36 -14.09
CA PRO A 361 17.60 -12.47 -12.95
C PRO A 361 18.96 -12.27 -12.30
N VAL A 362 19.29 -11.02 -12.01
CA VAL A 362 20.53 -10.61 -11.31
C VAL A 362 20.53 -11.09 -9.84
N VAL A 363 19.57 -11.93 -9.46
CA VAL A 363 19.45 -12.42 -8.08
C VAL A 363 20.40 -13.61 -7.91
N GLU A 364 21.47 -13.37 -7.16
CA GLU A 364 22.43 -14.39 -6.76
C GLU A 364 21.73 -15.59 -6.09
N ARG A 365 22.20 -16.79 -6.44
CA ARG A 365 21.79 -18.03 -5.77
C ARG A 365 22.32 -18.02 -4.32
N TRP A 366 21.43 -18.09 -3.34
CA TRP A 366 21.77 -18.14 -1.93
C TRP A 366 21.81 -19.59 -1.45
N GLU A 367 23.01 -20.18 -1.39
CA GLU A 367 23.21 -21.51 -0.85
C GLU A 367 23.47 -21.45 0.67
N ARG A 368 22.95 -22.45 1.40
CA ARG A 368 23.36 -22.63 2.80
C ARG A 368 24.88 -22.85 2.86
N PRO A 369 25.60 -22.14 3.74
CA PRO A 369 27.00 -22.52 3.99
C PRO A 369 27.02 -23.96 4.48
N HIS A 370 27.61 -24.85 3.71
CA HIS A 370 27.83 -26.23 4.12
C HIS A 370 28.48 -26.21 5.50
N LYS A 371 27.83 -26.83 6.49
CA LYS A 371 28.51 -27.18 7.75
C LYS A 371 29.67 -28.08 7.32
N ARG A 372 30.88 -27.52 7.23
CA ARG A 372 32.07 -28.33 7.09
C ARG A 372 32.02 -29.33 8.27
N ALA A 373 31.89 -30.62 7.91
CA ALA A 373 32.05 -31.69 8.87
C ALA A 373 33.43 -31.50 9.52
N LEU A 374 33.42 -31.25 10.82
CA LEU A 374 34.59 -31.28 11.67
C LEU A 374 34.90 -32.73 11.98
#